data_5d0fa7b8280010fc3382d868142d7609
#
_entry.id   5d0fa7b8280010fc3382d868142d7609
#
_cell.length_a   1.000
_cell.length_b   1.000
_cell.length_c   1.000
_cell.angle_alpha   90.00
_cell.angle_beta   90.00
_cell.angle_gamma   90.00
#
_symmetry.space_group_name_H-M   'P 1'
#
loop_
_entity.id
_entity.type
_entity.pdbx_description
1 polymer ?
#
loop_
_entity_poly.entity_id
_entity_poly.type
_entity_poly.pdbx_seq_one_letter_code
_entity_poly.pdbx_strand_id
1 'polypeptide(L)'
;MRLNKIIILILLSSIALSQSKNAFNGFLDFNYISRISDGSIINLPYRLFSLRINHENEDILIKSSLAIEHKIREETHFLSNESPSDFNLDLRELYLQLFTSWGELKIGKIIHTWGNVDENSPIDIVSPYDYYFTFDSGTDKKMGIFSSAVDIYTNNYKLGFTFSPIHNTHRTPLEKDDFPIKLPTYPYENEFMKISGTPIEYGFYGSKTLSKGDISVHYFNGYDRLFNLSGVNVY
;
A
#
# COMPACT_ATOMS: atom_id res chain seq x y z
N MET A 1 11.84 14.61 30.80
CA MET A 1 11.62 13.30 30.18
C MET A 1 10.54 12.42 30.82
N ARG A 2 10.15 12.63 32.09
CA ARG A 2 9.06 11.86 32.76
C ARG A 2 7.64 12.35 32.45
N LEU A 3 7.44 13.65 32.21
CA LEU A 3 6.13 14.27 31.96
C LEU A 3 5.50 13.78 30.64
N ASN A 4 6.30 13.65 29.58
CA ASN A 4 5.81 13.20 28.28
C ASN A 4 5.33 11.72 28.28
N LYS A 5 5.93 10.87 29.13
CA LYS A 5 5.48 9.47 29.29
C LYS A 5 4.14 9.38 30.00
N ILE A 6 3.87 10.27 30.95
CA ILE A 6 2.60 10.33 31.68
C ILE A 6 1.48 10.82 30.77
N ILE A 7 1.73 11.82 29.94
CA ILE A 7 0.75 12.33 28.97
C ILE A 7 0.40 11.25 27.93
N ILE A 8 1.38 10.51 27.42
CA ILE A 8 1.16 9.39 26.50
C ILE A 8 0.37 8.26 27.18
N LEU A 9 0.64 7.97 28.47
CA LEU A 9 -0.07 6.95 29.21
C LEU A 9 -1.53 7.36 29.50
N ILE A 10 -1.79 8.63 29.78
CA ILE A 10 -3.14 9.17 30.00
C ILE A 10 -3.92 9.18 28.68
N LEU A 11 -3.30 9.53 27.55
CA LEU A 11 -3.90 9.46 26.23
C LEU A 11 -4.23 8.00 25.85
N LEU A 12 -3.35 7.05 26.14
CA LEU A 12 -3.59 5.62 25.90
C LEU A 12 -4.69 5.06 26.81
N SER A 13 -4.81 5.56 28.07
CA SER A 13 -5.85 5.08 28.99
C SER A 13 -7.23 5.66 28.65
N SER A 14 -7.34 6.88 28.10
CA SER A 14 -8.60 7.43 27.65
C SER A 14 -9.19 6.71 26.43
N ILE A 15 -8.34 6.17 25.56
CA ILE A 15 -8.75 5.34 24.43
C ILE A 15 -9.34 4.00 24.90
N ALA A 16 -8.90 3.48 26.04
CA ALA A 16 -9.36 2.19 26.59
C ALA A 16 -10.75 2.22 27.29
N LEU A 17 -11.31 3.40 27.56
CA LEU A 17 -12.57 3.55 28.33
C LEU A 17 -13.81 3.82 27.46
N SER A 18 -13.65 4.05 26.15
CA SER A 18 -14.76 4.14 25.19
C SER A 18 -15.25 2.74 24.79
N GLN A 19 -16.51 2.58 24.41
CA GLN A 19 -17.01 1.35 23.80
C GLN A 19 -16.25 1.12 22.48
N SER A 20 -15.15 0.37 22.55
CA SER A 20 -14.29 0.11 21.41
C SER A 20 -14.64 -1.24 20.78
N LYS A 21 -14.63 -1.29 19.46
CA LYS A 21 -14.73 -2.53 18.68
C LYS A 21 -13.35 -2.92 18.20
N ASN A 22 -12.95 -4.16 18.52
CA ASN A 22 -11.72 -4.74 17.98
C ASN A 22 -12.11 -5.80 16.93
N ALA A 23 -11.60 -5.66 15.72
CA ALA A 23 -11.78 -6.65 14.67
C ALA A 23 -10.42 -7.20 14.26
N PHE A 24 -10.33 -8.52 14.25
CA PHE A 24 -9.16 -9.27 13.79
C PHE A 24 -9.59 -10.11 12.60
N ASN A 25 -8.89 -9.97 11.50
CA ASN A 25 -9.13 -10.77 10.30
C ASN A 25 -7.78 -11.18 9.73
N GLY A 26 -7.65 -12.43 9.32
CA GLY A 26 -6.42 -12.94 8.77
C GLY A 26 -6.65 -14.21 7.97
N PHE A 27 -5.67 -14.54 7.13
CA PHE A 27 -5.66 -15.77 6.36
C PHE A 27 -4.25 -16.32 6.24
N LEU A 28 -4.19 -17.61 6.01
CA LEU A 28 -3.00 -18.34 5.53
C LEU A 28 -3.31 -18.76 4.12
N ASP A 29 -2.40 -18.44 3.21
CA ASP A 29 -2.48 -18.83 1.81
C ASP A 29 -1.20 -19.53 1.40
N PHE A 30 -1.33 -20.56 0.56
CA PHE A 30 -0.20 -21.26 -0.02
C PHE A 30 -0.37 -21.30 -1.53
N ASN A 31 0.49 -20.60 -2.23
CA ASN A 31 0.43 -20.48 -3.67
C ASN A 31 1.62 -21.16 -4.34
N TYR A 32 1.34 -21.91 -5.38
CA TYR A 32 2.34 -22.60 -6.20
C TYR A 32 2.02 -22.39 -7.66
N ILE A 33 2.95 -21.79 -8.38
CA ILE A 33 2.81 -21.52 -9.81
C ILE A 33 3.94 -22.20 -10.55
N SER A 34 3.61 -23.03 -11.55
CA SER A 34 4.59 -23.66 -12.43
C SER A 34 4.25 -23.45 -13.90
N ARG A 35 5.28 -23.49 -14.76
CA ARG A 35 5.10 -23.48 -16.20
C ARG A 35 4.60 -24.83 -16.67
N ILE A 36 3.63 -24.81 -17.56
CA ILE A 36 3.09 -26.06 -18.18
C ILE A 36 4.09 -26.66 -19.13
N SER A 37 4.95 -25.84 -19.75
CA SER A 37 5.89 -26.29 -20.81
C SER A 37 7.01 -27.19 -20.30
N ASP A 38 7.53 -26.94 -19.09
CA ASP A 38 8.73 -27.59 -18.56
C ASP A 38 8.63 -27.96 -17.08
N GLY A 39 7.51 -27.62 -16.43
CA GLY A 39 7.30 -27.87 -15.02
C GLY A 39 8.10 -26.96 -14.07
N SER A 40 8.88 -26.01 -14.61
CA SER A 40 9.70 -25.12 -13.78
C SER A 40 8.83 -24.21 -12.91
N ILE A 41 9.32 -23.90 -11.69
CA ILE A 41 8.63 -23.02 -10.75
C ILE A 41 8.78 -21.57 -11.21
N ILE A 42 7.68 -20.82 -11.12
CA ILE A 42 7.70 -19.36 -11.27
C ILE A 42 7.84 -18.75 -9.88
N ASN A 43 8.98 -18.13 -9.62
CA ASN A 43 9.39 -17.59 -8.32
C ASN A 43 8.73 -16.24 -8.02
N LEU A 44 7.39 -16.18 -7.97
CA LEU A 44 6.69 -14.99 -7.49
C LEU A 44 6.45 -15.08 -5.98
N PRO A 45 6.63 -13.99 -5.24
CA PRO A 45 6.24 -13.96 -3.85
C PRO A 45 4.72 -14.05 -3.71
N TYR A 46 4.26 -14.70 -2.68
CA TYR A 46 2.86 -14.74 -2.27
C TYR A 46 2.72 -14.45 -0.78
N ARG A 47 1.56 -14.00 -0.37
CA ARG A 47 1.29 -13.68 1.03
C ARG A 47 0.92 -14.93 1.80
N LEU A 48 1.94 -15.59 2.35
CA LEU A 48 1.76 -16.79 3.17
C LEU A 48 0.84 -16.54 4.37
N PHE A 49 0.96 -15.36 4.99
CA PHE A 49 0.16 -14.95 6.13
C PHE A 49 -0.24 -13.49 5.99
N SER A 50 -1.48 -13.17 6.28
CA SER A 50 -1.97 -11.80 6.37
C SER A 50 -2.78 -11.62 7.65
N LEU A 51 -2.55 -10.50 8.34
CA LEU A 51 -3.27 -10.13 9.54
C LEU A 51 -3.72 -8.66 9.43
N ARG A 52 -5.03 -8.43 9.57
CA ARG A 52 -5.63 -7.10 9.65
C ARG A 52 -6.20 -6.91 11.05
N ILE A 53 -5.82 -5.82 11.68
CA ILE A 53 -6.26 -5.44 13.01
C ILE A 53 -6.89 -4.05 12.89
N ASN A 54 -8.14 -3.93 13.30
CA ASN A 54 -8.85 -2.67 13.39
C ASN A 54 -9.28 -2.45 14.85
N HIS A 55 -8.95 -1.29 15.37
CA HIS A 55 -9.45 -0.80 16.65
C HIS A 55 -10.25 0.47 16.38
N GLU A 56 -11.54 0.45 16.67
CA GLU A 56 -12.46 1.53 16.34
C GLU A 56 -13.28 1.92 17.56
N ASN A 57 -13.44 3.22 17.77
CA ASN A 57 -14.42 3.82 18.65
C ASN A 57 -15.16 4.95 17.90
N GLU A 58 -16.02 5.72 18.58
CA GLU A 58 -16.81 6.80 17.97
C GLU A 58 -15.97 7.85 17.24
N ASP A 59 -14.77 8.15 17.75
CA ASP A 59 -13.93 9.25 17.26
C ASP A 59 -12.70 8.78 16.50
N ILE A 60 -12.26 7.54 16.71
CA ILE A 60 -10.93 7.06 16.27
C ILE A 60 -11.03 5.67 15.66
N LEU A 61 -10.33 5.48 14.53
CA LEU A 61 -9.99 4.19 13.97
C LEU A 61 -8.46 4.05 13.88
N ILE A 62 -7.93 2.97 14.42
CA ILE A 62 -6.55 2.54 14.17
C ILE A 62 -6.62 1.28 13.30
N LYS A 63 -6.05 1.36 12.11
CA LYS A 63 -5.98 0.22 11.20
C LYS A 63 -4.53 -0.22 11.02
N SER A 64 -4.30 -1.53 11.14
CA SER A 64 -3.02 -2.17 10.85
C SER A 64 -3.23 -3.36 9.93
N SER A 65 -2.39 -3.50 8.93
CA SER A 65 -2.36 -4.64 8.03
C SER A 65 -0.92 -5.10 7.84
N LEU A 66 -0.65 -6.33 8.24
CA LEU A 66 0.64 -7.00 8.19
C LEU A 66 0.55 -8.19 7.25
N ALA A 67 1.60 -8.47 6.50
CA ALA A 67 1.74 -9.67 5.71
C ALA A 67 3.12 -10.28 5.87
N ILE A 68 3.20 -11.60 5.78
CA ILE A 68 4.45 -12.33 5.58
C ILE A 68 4.40 -12.85 4.15
N GLU A 69 5.28 -12.33 3.32
CA GLU A 69 5.47 -12.79 1.96
C GLU A 69 6.50 -13.92 1.95
N HIS A 70 6.24 -14.93 1.15
CA HIS A 70 7.16 -16.05 0.93
C HIS A 70 7.38 -16.26 -0.56
N LYS A 71 8.62 -16.57 -0.93
CA LYS A 71 9.05 -16.84 -2.29
C LYS A 71 9.56 -18.27 -2.33
N ILE A 72 8.90 -19.14 -3.11
CA ILE A 72 9.34 -20.53 -3.29
C ILE A 72 10.48 -20.54 -4.29
N ARG A 73 11.61 -21.14 -3.90
CA ARG A 73 12.76 -21.40 -4.76
C ARG A 73 13.04 -22.89 -4.75
N GLU A 74 13.77 -23.40 -5.75
CA GLU A 74 14.16 -24.81 -5.81
C GLU A 74 14.94 -25.26 -4.57
N GLU A 75 15.73 -24.35 -3.98
CA GLU A 75 16.55 -24.58 -2.80
C GLU A 75 15.87 -24.15 -1.48
N THR A 76 14.60 -23.73 -1.51
CA THR A 76 13.90 -23.32 -0.29
C THR A 76 13.61 -24.52 0.61
N HIS A 77 14.16 -24.49 1.80
CA HIS A 77 13.84 -25.40 2.88
C HIS A 77 12.91 -24.71 3.89
N PHE A 78 11.62 -24.97 3.82
CA PHE A 78 10.57 -24.28 4.57
C PHE A 78 10.82 -24.14 6.09
N LEU A 79 11.56 -25.07 6.67
CA LEU A 79 11.89 -25.07 8.11
C LEU A 79 13.36 -24.76 8.39
N SER A 80 14.17 -24.44 7.40
CA SER A 80 15.58 -24.09 7.59
C SER A 80 15.79 -22.58 7.53
N ASN A 81 16.76 -22.08 8.29
CA ASN A 81 17.15 -20.66 8.27
C ASN A 81 18.23 -20.36 7.22
N GLU A 82 18.46 -21.26 6.27
CA GLU A 82 19.55 -21.13 5.31
C GLU A 82 19.28 -20.08 4.23
N SER A 83 17.99 -19.77 3.99
CA SER A 83 17.59 -18.74 3.02
C SER A 83 16.64 -17.70 3.62
N PRO A 84 17.11 -16.84 4.54
CA PRO A 84 16.26 -15.84 5.20
C PRO A 84 15.64 -14.82 4.23
N SER A 85 16.19 -14.66 3.04
CA SER A 85 15.68 -13.80 1.98
C SER A 85 14.38 -14.32 1.31
N ASP A 86 14.00 -15.57 1.57
CA ASP A 86 12.77 -16.15 1.03
C ASP A 86 11.52 -15.65 1.75
N PHE A 87 11.68 -15.06 2.93
CA PHE A 87 10.60 -14.47 3.73
C PHE A 87 10.78 -12.97 3.86
N ASN A 88 9.70 -12.24 3.65
CA ASN A 88 9.65 -10.79 3.83
C ASN A 88 8.46 -10.42 4.71
N LEU A 89 8.71 -9.54 5.69
CA LEU A 89 7.65 -8.96 6.51
C LEU A 89 7.23 -7.62 5.91
N ASP A 90 6.01 -7.52 5.44
CA ASP A 90 5.42 -6.31 4.88
C ASP A 90 4.40 -5.70 5.86
N LEU A 91 4.68 -4.49 6.32
CA LEU A 91 3.68 -3.64 6.95
C LEU A 91 2.92 -2.92 5.84
N ARG A 92 1.79 -3.46 5.41
CA ARG A 92 1.01 -2.95 4.29
C ARG A 92 0.32 -1.62 4.60
N GLU A 93 -0.32 -1.54 5.76
CA GLU A 93 -0.98 -0.33 6.27
C GLU A 93 -0.77 -0.20 7.77
N LEU A 94 -0.59 1.02 8.22
CA LEU A 94 -0.67 1.40 9.64
C LEU A 94 -1.03 2.88 9.72
N TYR A 95 -2.27 3.18 10.06
CA TYR A 95 -2.70 4.56 10.18
C TYR A 95 -3.70 4.78 11.30
N LEU A 96 -3.72 6.01 11.76
CA LEU A 96 -4.73 6.59 12.64
C LEU A 96 -5.72 7.38 11.79
N GLN A 97 -7.01 7.18 12.00
CA GLN A 97 -8.09 7.98 11.45
C GLN A 97 -8.90 8.60 12.57
N LEU A 98 -9.12 9.90 12.47
CA LEU A 98 -9.95 10.67 13.38
C LEU A 98 -11.24 11.04 12.65
N PHE A 99 -12.37 10.75 13.28
CA PHE A 99 -13.68 11.16 12.81
C PHE A 99 -14.07 12.47 13.48
N THR A 100 -14.60 13.39 12.72
CA THR A 100 -15.06 14.70 13.17
C THR A 100 -16.46 14.97 12.63
N SER A 101 -17.15 15.97 13.18
CA SER A 101 -18.49 16.35 12.69
C SER A 101 -18.50 16.87 11.25
N TRP A 102 -17.36 17.25 10.69
CA TRP A 102 -17.22 17.79 9.33
C TRP A 102 -16.51 16.86 8.36
N GLY A 103 -15.96 15.76 8.84
CA GLY A 103 -15.20 14.86 7.99
C GLY A 103 -14.24 13.94 8.73
N GLU A 104 -13.16 13.54 8.09
CA GLU A 104 -12.16 12.64 8.64
C GLU A 104 -10.73 13.08 8.32
N LEU A 105 -9.81 12.73 9.21
CA LEU A 105 -8.37 12.97 9.08
C LEU A 105 -7.65 11.63 9.23
N LYS A 106 -6.77 11.28 8.30
CA LYS A 106 -5.93 10.08 8.32
C LYS A 106 -4.46 10.45 8.35
N ILE A 107 -3.65 9.72 9.10
CA ILE A 107 -2.20 9.88 9.13
C ILE A 107 -1.51 8.53 9.37
N GLY A 108 -0.48 8.23 8.58
CA GLY A 108 0.31 7.01 8.69
C GLY A 108 0.65 6.39 7.34
N LYS A 109 0.87 5.08 7.31
CA LYS A 109 1.03 4.31 6.07
C LYS A 109 -0.34 3.91 5.55
N ILE A 110 -0.80 4.56 4.48
CA ILE A 110 -2.17 4.49 3.96
C ILE A 110 -2.15 3.95 2.52
N ILE A 111 -3.06 3.03 2.21
CA ILE A 111 -3.39 2.68 0.83
C ILE A 111 -4.55 3.57 0.39
N HIS A 112 -4.26 4.52 -0.49
CA HIS A 112 -5.28 5.39 -1.08
C HIS A 112 -5.97 4.69 -2.24
N THR A 113 -7.29 4.94 -2.36
CA THR A 113 -8.10 4.51 -3.49
C THR A 113 -8.89 5.71 -3.99
N TRP A 114 -8.57 6.17 -5.19
CA TRP A 114 -9.29 7.25 -5.84
C TRP A 114 -10.16 6.72 -6.97
N GLY A 115 -11.39 7.24 -7.06
CA GLY A 115 -12.39 6.84 -8.03
C GLY A 115 -13.41 5.85 -7.51
N ASN A 116 -14.50 5.72 -8.27
CA ASN A 116 -15.66 4.89 -7.93
C ASN A 116 -15.73 3.60 -8.77
N VAL A 117 -14.73 3.36 -9.61
CA VAL A 117 -14.67 2.15 -10.43
C VAL A 117 -13.96 1.08 -9.62
N ASP A 118 -14.63 -0.03 -9.41
CA ASP A 118 -14.03 -1.21 -8.80
C ASP A 118 -12.89 -1.68 -9.69
N GLU A 119 -11.69 -1.70 -9.13
CA GLU A 119 -10.43 -2.12 -9.77
C GLU A 119 -10.01 -1.29 -11.01
N ASN A 120 -8.76 -0.97 -11.13
CA ASN A 120 -8.14 -0.31 -12.30
C ASN A 120 -8.74 1.05 -12.71
N SER A 121 -9.18 1.86 -11.75
CA SER A 121 -9.55 3.24 -12.05
C SER A 121 -8.35 4.04 -12.58
N PRO A 122 -8.44 4.72 -13.74
CA PRO A 122 -7.32 5.49 -14.29
C PRO A 122 -6.93 6.71 -13.44
N ILE A 123 -7.79 7.12 -12.52
CA ILE A 123 -7.53 8.21 -11.57
C ILE A 123 -6.96 7.73 -10.23
N ASP A 124 -6.77 6.43 -10.08
CA ASP A 124 -6.28 5.82 -8.84
C ASP A 124 -4.74 5.74 -8.82
N ILE A 125 -4.11 6.91 -8.80
CA ILE A 125 -2.67 7.11 -9.00
C ILE A 125 -1.90 7.41 -7.72
N VAL A 126 -2.59 7.64 -6.60
CA VAL A 126 -1.95 8.09 -5.33
C VAL A 126 -1.10 7.00 -4.68
N SER A 127 -1.61 5.77 -4.64
CA SER A 127 -0.85 4.64 -4.09
C SER A 127 -0.18 3.84 -5.20
N PRO A 128 1.10 3.45 -5.02
CA PRO A 128 1.78 2.61 -5.98
C PRO A 128 1.19 1.20 -6.04
N TYR A 129 1.33 0.57 -7.21
CA TYR A 129 0.95 -0.83 -7.41
C TYR A 129 2.12 -1.76 -7.08
N ASP A 130 1.77 -2.91 -6.55
CA ASP A 130 2.66 -4.06 -6.39
C ASP A 130 2.37 -5.04 -7.52
N TYR A 131 3.21 -5.05 -8.54
CA TYR A 131 3.01 -5.88 -9.72
C TYR A 131 3.29 -7.37 -9.49
N TYR A 132 3.89 -7.74 -8.35
CA TYR A 132 3.93 -9.14 -7.94
C TYR A 132 2.54 -9.69 -7.61
N PHE A 133 1.62 -8.82 -7.18
CA PHE A 133 0.25 -9.14 -6.79
C PHE A 133 -0.80 -8.59 -7.77
N THR A 134 -0.45 -8.49 -9.06
CA THR A 134 -1.34 -7.92 -10.09
C THR A 134 -2.66 -8.67 -10.23
N PHE A 135 -2.67 -9.97 -9.90
CA PHE A 135 -3.86 -10.81 -9.98
C PHE A 135 -4.73 -10.75 -8.72
N ASP A 136 -4.27 -10.09 -7.67
CA ASP A 136 -5.06 -9.89 -6.47
C ASP A 136 -6.11 -8.81 -6.71
N SER A 137 -7.21 -8.86 -5.95
CA SER A 137 -8.31 -7.92 -6.08
C SER A 137 -8.17 -6.70 -5.18
N GLY A 138 -8.80 -5.61 -5.58
CA GLY A 138 -8.97 -4.41 -4.76
C GLY A 138 -7.65 -3.78 -4.30
N THR A 139 -7.53 -3.54 -3.00
CA THR A 139 -6.33 -2.91 -2.38
C THR A 139 -5.17 -3.87 -2.20
N ASP A 140 -5.37 -5.18 -2.43
CA ASP A 140 -4.32 -6.16 -2.19
C ASP A 140 -3.19 -6.08 -3.23
N LYS A 141 -3.45 -5.53 -4.41
CA LYS A 141 -2.43 -5.21 -5.42
C LYS A 141 -1.76 -3.86 -5.25
N LYS A 142 -1.99 -3.13 -4.14
CA LYS A 142 -1.41 -1.80 -3.88
C LYS A 142 -0.50 -1.80 -2.68
N MET A 143 0.40 -0.84 -2.65
CA MET A 143 1.27 -0.57 -1.52
C MET A 143 0.83 0.70 -0.79
N GLY A 144 0.90 0.67 0.54
CA GLY A 144 0.68 1.86 1.35
C GLY A 144 1.85 2.84 1.26
N ILE A 145 1.52 4.13 1.27
CA ILE A 145 2.50 5.22 1.34
C ILE A 145 2.37 5.95 2.67
N PHE A 146 3.48 6.49 3.18
CA PHE A 146 3.45 7.36 4.35
C PHE A 146 2.85 8.71 3.96
N SER A 147 1.68 9.02 4.50
CA SER A 147 0.89 10.17 4.06
C SER A 147 -0.07 10.65 5.14
N SER A 148 -0.64 11.83 4.89
CA SER A 148 -1.83 12.32 5.58
C SER A 148 -2.94 12.59 4.57
N ALA A 149 -4.18 12.42 5.00
CA ALA A 149 -5.36 12.72 4.18
C ALA A 149 -6.43 13.38 5.02
N VAL A 150 -7.16 14.29 4.41
CA VAL A 150 -8.31 14.99 4.99
C VAL A 150 -9.47 14.84 4.01
N ASP A 151 -10.60 14.36 4.49
CA ASP A 151 -11.85 14.30 3.76
C ASP A 151 -12.90 15.14 4.47
N ILE A 152 -13.49 16.10 3.77
CA ILE A 152 -14.55 16.99 4.27
C ILE A 152 -15.86 16.60 3.60
N TYR A 153 -16.87 16.36 4.41
CA TYR A 153 -18.19 15.97 3.96
C TYR A 153 -19.20 17.09 4.14
N THR A 154 -19.97 17.36 3.11
CA THR A 154 -21.17 18.19 3.15
C THR A 154 -22.33 17.42 2.54
N ASN A 155 -23.56 17.94 2.61
CA ASN A 155 -24.75 17.20 2.18
C ASN A 155 -24.62 16.48 0.83
N ASN A 156 -24.03 17.16 -0.19
CA ASN A 156 -23.91 16.61 -1.55
C ASN A 156 -22.48 16.69 -2.12
N TYR A 157 -21.52 17.15 -1.33
CA TYR A 157 -20.13 17.30 -1.78
C TYR A 157 -19.20 16.57 -0.83
N LYS A 158 -18.17 15.99 -1.40
CA LYS A 158 -17.01 15.49 -0.69
C LYS A 158 -15.77 16.18 -1.26
N LEU A 159 -14.94 16.76 -0.39
CA LEU A 159 -13.65 17.35 -0.75
C LEU A 159 -12.56 16.57 -0.03
N GLY A 160 -11.55 16.13 -0.75
CA GLY A 160 -10.43 15.41 -0.17
C GLY A 160 -9.10 16.04 -0.53
N PHE A 161 -8.15 15.94 0.39
CA PHE A 161 -6.76 16.35 0.21
C PHE A 161 -5.84 15.25 0.72
N THR A 162 -4.76 14.99 -0.01
CA THR A 162 -3.72 14.05 0.39
C THR A 162 -2.36 14.70 0.28
N PHE A 163 -1.46 14.34 1.19
CA PHE A 163 -0.08 14.80 1.22
C PHE A 163 0.85 13.65 1.60
N SER A 164 1.91 13.43 0.82
CA SER A 164 2.98 12.50 1.13
C SER A 164 4.33 13.21 1.04
N PRO A 165 5.17 13.17 2.09
CA PRO A 165 6.52 13.74 2.07
C PRO A 165 7.53 12.85 1.33
N ILE A 166 7.13 11.64 0.94
CA ILE A 166 8.01 10.62 0.36
C ILE A 166 7.35 10.06 -0.89
N HIS A 167 8.11 10.03 -1.99
CA HIS A 167 7.72 9.31 -3.20
C HIS A 167 8.04 7.82 -3.06
N ASN A 168 7.10 6.98 -3.47
CA ASN A 168 7.27 5.53 -3.58
C ASN A 168 6.99 5.10 -5.02
N THR A 169 7.89 4.34 -5.61
CA THR A 169 7.69 3.73 -6.94
C THR A 169 6.81 2.49 -6.87
N HIS A 170 6.32 2.05 -8.02
CA HIS A 170 5.74 0.72 -8.15
C HIS A 170 6.78 -0.35 -7.82
N ARG A 171 6.34 -1.44 -7.22
CA ARG A 171 7.16 -2.63 -7.06
C ARG A 171 6.96 -3.53 -8.29
N THR A 172 8.02 -3.69 -9.07
CA THR A 172 7.97 -4.41 -10.35
C THR A 172 8.86 -5.64 -10.31
N PRO A 173 8.43 -6.79 -10.88
CA PRO A 173 9.21 -8.02 -10.93
C PRO A 173 10.27 -7.93 -12.05
N LEU A 174 11.33 -7.15 -11.81
CA LEU A 174 12.41 -6.91 -12.78
C LEU A 174 13.70 -7.66 -12.44
N GLU A 175 13.74 -8.34 -11.32
CA GLU A 175 14.90 -9.17 -10.97
C GLU A 175 15.00 -10.38 -11.88
N LYS A 176 16.24 -10.83 -12.12
CA LYS A 176 16.58 -11.93 -13.05
C LYS A 176 15.77 -13.20 -12.79
N ASP A 177 15.45 -13.48 -11.53
CA ASP A 177 14.83 -14.74 -11.11
C ASP A 177 13.32 -14.60 -10.87
N ASP A 178 12.76 -13.39 -11.00
CA ASP A 178 11.38 -13.11 -10.61
C ASP A 178 10.37 -13.27 -11.73
N PHE A 179 10.76 -13.16 -12.99
CA PHE A 179 9.80 -13.14 -14.07
C PHE A 179 10.17 -14.09 -15.21
N PRO A 180 9.16 -14.70 -15.91
CA PRO A 180 9.41 -15.63 -17.01
C PRO A 180 10.04 -14.99 -18.25
N ILE A 181 10.13 -13.66 -18.31
CA ILE A 181 10.71 -12.94 -19.44
C ILE A 181 12.14 -12.55 -19.07
N LYS A 182 13.11 -13.11 -19.77
CA LYS A 182 14.52 -12.71 -19.62
C LYS A 182 14.72 -11.34 -20.27
N LEU A 183 15.08 -10.35 -19.47
CA LEU A 183 15.54 -9.08 -19.98
C LEU A 183 16.99 -9.21 -20.46
N PRO A 184 17.39 -8.54 -21.56
CA PRO A 184 18.78 -8.56 -22.03
C PRO A 184 19.76 -7.95 -21.01
N THR A 185 19.29 -7.03 -20.20
CA THR A 185 20.05 -6.41 -19.11
C THR A 185 19.08 -6.07 -17.99
N TYR A 186 19.45 -6.41 -16.75
CA TYR A 186 18.67 -6.07 -15.57
C TYR A 186 19.22 -4.77 -14.97
N PRO A 187 18.37 -3.76 -14.69
CA PRO A 187 18.81 -2.55 -14.06
C PRO A 187 19.23 -2.84 -12.60
N TYR A 188 20.23 -2.11 -12.13
CA TYR A 188 20.62 -2.18 -10.72
C TYR A 188 19.55 -1.48 -9.85
N GLU A 189 19.17 -2.10 -8.73
CA GLU A 189 18.16 -1.62 -7.79
C GLU A 189 18.35 -0.14 -7.38
N ASN A 190 19.62 0.32 -7.25
CA ASN A 190 19.97 1.68 -6.91
C ASN A 190 19.71 2.72 -8.01
N GLU A 191 19.43 2.31 -9.24
CA GLU A 191 19.16 3.24 -10.36
C GLU A 191 17.68 3.63 -10.45
N PHE A 192 16.78 2.86 -9.82
CA PHE A 192 15.35 3.13 -9.80
C PHE A 192 14.93 4.31 -8.93
N MET A 193 15.78 4.77 -8.03
CA MET A 193 15.45 5.72 -6.98
C MET A 193 16.03 7.13 -7.19
N LYS A 194 16.51 7.47 -8.38
CA LYS A 194 17.02 8.82 -8.65
C LYS A 194 15.87 9.80 -8.88
N ILE A 195 15.37 10.38 -7.81
CA ILE A 195 14.46 11.52 -7.86
C ILE A 195 15.31 12.79 -7.84
N SER A 196 15.24 13.58 -8.91
CA SER A 196 15.81 14.93 -8.90
C SER A 196 14.78 15.90 -8.31
N GLY A 197 14.99 16.37 -7.09
CA GLY A 197 14.10 17.33 -6.43
C GLY A 197 13.55 16.86 -5.08
N THR A 198 12.55 17.55 -4.58
CA THR A 198 11.86 17.17 -3.33
C THR A 198 10.86 16.06 -3.62
N PRO A 199 10.87 14.94 -2.87
CA PRO A 199 9.98 13.82 -3.10
C PRO A 199 8.54 14.06 -2.61
N ILE A 200 8.13 15.31 -2.48
CA ILE A 200 6.81 15.70 -1.97
C ILE A 200 5.74 15.48 -3.03
N GLU A 201 4.69 14.80 -2.64
CA GLU A 201 3.51 14.58 -3.47
C GLU A 201 2.27 15.09 -2.75
N TYR A 202 1.33 15.66 -3.50
CA TYR A 202 0.05 16.07 -2.97
C TYR A 202 -1.04 15.98 -4.02
N GLY A 203 -2.26 15.82 -3.54
CA GLY A 203 -3.40 15.76 -4.42
C GLY A 203 -4.67 16.20 -3.73
N PHE A 204 -5.66 16.60 -4.52
CA PHE A 204 -6.97 16.93 -4.02
C PHE A 204 -8.04 16.46 -5.00
N TYR A 205 -9.21 16.21 -4.46
CA TYR A 205 -10.38 15.86 -5.25
C TYR A 205 -11.64 16.52 -4.69
N GLY A 206 -12.57 16.75 -5.58
CA GLY A 206 -13.92 17.15 -5.23
C GLY A 206 -14.91 16.24 -5.94
N SER A 207 -15.92 15.75 -5.23
CA SER A 207 -17.01 15.00 -5.80
C SER A 207 -18.35 15.60 -5.41
N LYS A 208 -19.33 15.47 -6.31
CA LYS A 208 -20.71 15.88 -6.11
C LYS A 208 -21.65 14.74 -6.45
N THR A 209 -22.50 14.38 -5.50
CA THR A 209 -23.56 13.41 -5.71
C THR A 209 -24.75 14.09 -6.35
N LEU A 210 -25.20 13.53 -7.47
CA LEU A 210 -26.38 13.92 -8.23
C LEU A 210 -27.46 12.84 -8.08
N SER A 211 -28.69 13.14 -8.49
CA SER A 211 -29.82 12.19 -8.42
C SER A 211 -29.62 10.90 -9.24
N LYS A 212 -28.74 10.91 -10.24
CA LYS A 212 -28.51 9.77 -11.16
C LYS A 212 -27.06 9.33 -11.27
N GLY A 213 -26.17 9.85 -10.43
CA GLY A 213 -24.75 9.49 -10.45
C GLY A 213 -23.87 10.53 -9.76
N ASP A 214 -22.58 10.27 -9.74
CA ASP A 214 -21.59 11.15 -9.12
C ASP A 214 -20.68 11.77 -10.17
N ILE A 215 -20.28 13.01 -9.94
CA ILE A 215 -19.26 13.70 -10.74
C ILE A 215 -18.09 14.01 -9.82
N SER A 216 -16.87 13.68 -10.24
CA SER A 216 -15.67 14.01 -9.50
C SER A 216 -14.58 14.61 -10.38
N VAL A 217 -13.79 15.49 -9.77
CA VAL A 217 -12.60 16.10 -10.38
C VAL A 217 -11.43 15.82 -9.44
N HIS A 218 -10.32 15.35 -10.00
CA HIS A 218 -9.12 14.99 -9.27
C HIS A 218 -7.92 15.73 -9.82
N TYR A 219 -7.02 16.12 -8.94
CA TYR A 219 -5.73 16.69 -9.26
C TYR A 219 -4.66 16.02 -8.42
N PHE A 220 -3.56 15.62 -9.03
CA PHE A 220 -2.41 15.07 -8.35
C PHE A 220 -1.13 15.70 -8.89
N ASN A 221 -0.26 16.12 -7.99
CA ASN A 221 1.08 16.59 -8.28
C ASN A 221 2.06 15.63 -7.59
N GLY A 222 2.86 14.94 -8.37
CA GLY A 222 3.80 13.95 -7.91
C GLY A 222 4.67 13.45 -9.06
N TYR A 223 5.41 12.39 -8.79
CA TYR A 223 6.31 11.79 -9.77
C TYR A 223 5.67 10.55 -10.41
N ASP A 224 6.14 10.23 -11.61
CA ASP A 224 5.77 8.97 -12.25
C ASP A 224 6.28 7.80 -11.39
N ARG A 225 5.41 6.83 -11.17
CA ARG A 225 5.72 5.67 -10.34
C ARG A 225 6.41 4.54 -11.11
N LEU A 226 6.38 4.62 -12.44
CA LEU A 226 7.19 3.78 -13.32
C LEU A 226 8.48 4.54 -13.66
N PHE A 227 9.57 3.80 -13.81
CA PHE A 227 10.82 4.38 -14.29
C PHE A 227 10.73 4.64 -15.81
N ASN A 228 11.28 5.75 -16.24
CA ASN A 228 11.49 6.04 -17.66
C ASN A 228 12.83 5.46 -18.11
N LEU A 229 12.81 4.65 -19.17
CA LEU A 229 14.04 4.22 -19.84
C LEU A 229 14.68 5.45 -20.49
N SER A 230 15.75 5.97 -19.90
CA SER A 230 16.47 7.14 -20.41
C SER A 230 17.46 6.84 -21.53
N GLY A 231 17.71 5.57 -21.84
CA GLY A 231 18.56 5.11 -22.92
C GLY A 231 18.82 3.60 -22.87
N VAL A 232 19.14 3.02 -24.01
CA VAL A 232 19.66 1.64 -24.15
C VAL A 232 21.08 1.71 -24.66
N ASN A 233 22.04 1.28 -23.84
CA ASN A 233 23.40 1.08 -24.33
C ASN A 233 23.46 -0.28 -25.01
N VAL A 234 23.66 -0.29 -26.32
CA VAL A 234 23.92 -1.50 -27.08
C VAL A 234 25.43 -1.66 -27.20
N TYR A 235 25.98 -2.70 -26.58
CA TYR A 235 27.38 -3.08 -26.70
C TYR A 235 27.55 -4.17 -27.74
#